data_7e7ab2627fe96687dacf9c81d4f32bee
#
_entry.id   7e7ab2627fe96687dacf9c81d4f32bee
#
_cell.length_a   1.000
_cell.length_b   1.000
_cell.length_c   1.000
_cell.angle_alpha   90.00
_cell.angle_beta   90.00
_cell.angle_gamma   90.00
#
_symmetry.space_group_name_H-M   'P 1'
#
loop_
_entity.id
_entity.type
_entity.pdbx_description
1 polymer ?
#
loop_
_entity_poly.entity_id
_entity_poly.type
_entity_poly.pdbx_seq_one_letter_code
_entity_poly.pdbx_strand_id
1 'polypeptide(L)'
;FTICNDKVKTLDYVNVRTSPSTDGEIYQEVANDVELDRIGYNDEWSKVSIKGETYYVYSEFVKAEGAASSGDDSSTEESTQETSNVGEGKLICIDAGHQATPNTDTEPVGPGAEDKKAKVSAGNTGVTTGTEEYELNLEVALKLQSALEARGYTVKMIRTSNDVDISNAARAELANSDKADAFIRIHANGSTDTNASGVMTVCQTKDNPYNADIYDSCKRLSADVLSGMVAATGANSEGVWETDSM
;
A
#
# COMPACT_ATOMS: atom_id res chain seq x y z
N PHE A 1 -24.31 13.91 -4.52
CA PHE A 1 -24.28 13.56 -3.09
C PHE A 1 -25.66 13.20 -2.60
N THR A 2 -25.81 12.01 -2.04
CA THR A 2 -26.99 11.64 -1.25
C THR A 2 -26.90 12.34 0.08
N ILE A 3 -27.96 13.07 0.47
CA ILE A 3 -27.99 13.79 1.75
C ILE A 3 -28.19 12.78 2.87
N CYS A 4 -27.40 12.89 3.93
CA CYS A 4 -27.53 12.12 5.15
C CYS A 4 -27.23 13.02 6.36
N ASN A 5 -27.39 12.50 7.56
CA ASN A 5 -27.01 13.15 8.80
C ASN A 5 -26.65 12.05 9.80
N ASP A 6 -25.49 11.48 9.60
CA ASP A 6 -24.96 10.36 10.37
C ASP A 6 -23.53 10.63 10.81
N LYS A 7 -23.01 9.75 11.65
CA LYS A 7 -21.62 9.78 12.08
C LYS A 7 -20.84 8.72 11.36
N VAL A 8 -19.62 9.07 10.93
CA VAL A 8 -18.68 8.14 10.36
C VAL A 8 -17.38 8.17 11.14
N LYS A 9 -16.70 7.04 11.22
CA LYS A 9 -15.35 6.94 11.76
C LYS A 9 -14.35 6.81 10.63
N THR A 10 -13.24 7.50 10.77
CA THR A 10 -12.10 7.34 9.87
C THR A 10 -11.47 5.96 10.06
N LEU A 11 -11.13 5.31 8.95
CA LEU A 11 -10.51 3.97 8.93
C LEU A 11 -8.99 4.04 8.83
N ASP A 12 -8.44 5.24 8.60
CA ASP A 12 -7.01 5.53 8.48
C ASP A 12 -6.75 7.02 8.72
N TYR A 13 -5.49 7.47 8.61
CA TYR A 13 -5.19 8.89 8.45
C TYR A 13 -5.78 9.39 7.14
N VAL A 14 -6.70 10.34 7.23
CA VAL A 14 -7.42 10.87 6.08
C VAL A 14 -7.19 12.37 5.91
N ASN A 15 -7.01 12.78 4.67
CA ASN A 15 -7.01 14.19 4.31
C ASN A 15 -8.45 14.71 4.22
N VAL A 16 -8.78 15.66 5.08
CA VAL A 16 -10.00 16.45 4.98
C VAL A 16 -9.73 17.61 4.03
N ARG A 17 -10.51 17.70 2.94
CA ARG A 17 -10.27 18.66 1.85
C ARG A 17 -11.38 19.70 1.73
N THR A 18 -11.04 20.85 1.15
CA THR A 18 -11.99 21.95 0.91
C THR A 18 -12.90 21.70 -0.29
N SER A 19 -12.56 20.76 -1.16
CA SER A 19 -13.37 20.35 -2.32
C SER A 19 -13.30 18.83 -2.52
N PRO A 20 -14.30 18.21 -3.18
CA PRO A 20 -14.31 16.79 -3.51
C PRO A 20 -13.41 16.51 -4.72
N SER A 21 -12.12 16.70 -4.54
CA SER A 21 -11.08 16.48 -5.54
C SER A 21 -9.76 16.16 -4.87
N THR A 22 -8.97 15.29 -5.46
CA THR A 22 -7.60 15.00 -5.02
C THR A 22 -6.68 16.23 -5.10
N ASP A 23 -7.00 17.18 -5.98
CA ASP A 23 -6.31 18.47 -6.11
C ASP A 23 -6.86 19.54 -5.15
N GLY A 24 -7.91 19.23 -4.40
CA GLY A 24 -8.48 20.13 -3.40
C GLY A 24 -7.49 20.39 -2.27
N GLU A 25 -7.44 21.64 -1.79
CA GLU A 25 -6.60 22.02 -0.67
C GLU A 25 -6.91 21.14 0.57
N ILE A 26 -5.89 20.65 1.23
CA ILE A 26 -6.02 19.89 2.47
C ILE A 26 -6.27 20.88 3.61
N TYR A 27 -7.43 20.80 4.21
CA TYR A 27 -7.77 21.59 5.40
C TYR A 27 -7.07 21.07 6.64
N GLN A 28 -7.08 19.74 6.84
CA GLN A 28 -6.35 19.05 7.91
C GLN A 28 -6.22 17.57 7.62
N GLU A 29 -5.27 16.93 8.25
CA GLU A 29 -5.21 15.47 8.38
C GLU A 29 -5.93 15.04 9.65
N VAL A 30 -6.66 13.93 9.59
CA VAL A 30 -7.40 13.34 10.69
C VAL A 30 -6.92 11.91 10.88
N ALA A 31 -6.60 11.55 12.13
CA ALA A 31 -6.10 10.22 12.47
C ALA A 31 -7.18 9.13 12.30
N ASN A 32 -6.76 7.87 12.36
CA ASN A 32 -7.66 6.71 12.42
C ASN A 32 -8.62 6.78 13.64
N ASP A 33 -9.81 6.19 13.49
CA ASP A 33 -10.86 6.07 14.53
C ASP A 33 -11.40 7.42 15.05
N VAL A 34 -11.29 8.48 14.26
CA VAL A 34 -11.88 9.79 14.57
C VAL A 34 -13.28 9.87 14.01
N GLU A 35 -14.24 10.28 14.85
CA GLU A 35 -15.64 10.48 14.48
C GLU A 35 -15.81 11.81 13.76
N LEU A 36 -16.50 11.78 12.61
CA LEU A 36 -16.86 12.94 11.80
C LEU A 36 -18.38 12.98 11.57
N ASP A 37 -18.98 14.17 11.61
CA ASP A 37 -20.38 14.37 11.26
C ASP A 37 -20.52 14.40 9.74
N ARG A 38 -21.10 13.34 9.14
CA ARG A 38 -21.32 13.25 7.70
C ARG A 38 -22.70 13.83 7.35
N ILE A 39 -22.72 14.74 6.38
CA ILE A 39 -23.92 15.44 5.91
C ILE A 39 -24.31 15.07 4.47
N GLY A 40 -23.54 14.22 3.81
CA GLY A 40 -23.84 13.68 2.49
C GLY A 40 -22.70 12.80 1.98
N TYR A 41 -22.99 11.97 0.96
CA TYR A 41 -21.98 11.12 0.34
C TYR A 41 -22.33 10.79 -1.12
N ASN A 42 -21.34 10.36 -1.86
CA ASN A 42 -21.46 9.67 -3.14
C ASN A 42 -20.44 8.50 -3.14
N ASP A 43 -20.26 7.84 -4.28
CA ASP A 43 -19.39 6.68 -4.40
C ASP A 43 -17.91 6.98 -4.06
N GLU A 44 -17.47 8.22 -4.29
CA GLU A 44 -16.06 8.60 -4.05
C GLU A 44 -15.89 9.45 -2.78
N TRP A 45 -16.82 10.35 -2.46
CA TRP A 45 -16.64 11.38 -1.44
C TRP A 45 -17.72 11.38 -0.40
N SER A 46 -17.33 11.48 0.86
CA SER A 46 -18.19 11.83 1.99
C SER A 46 -18.04 13.32 2.31
N LYS A 47 -19.17 14.02 2.36
CA LYS A 47 -19.26 15.41 2.76
C LYS A 47 -19.41 15.46 4.27
N VAL A 48 -18.47 16.09 4.97
CA VAL A 48 -18.44 16.17 6.44
C VAL A 48 -18.57 17.60 6.92
N SER A 49 -19.16 17.79 8.09
CA SER A 49 -19.26 19.08 8.76
C SER A 49 -18.23 19.18 9.88
N ILE A 50 -17.37 20.20 9.83
CA ILE A 50 -16.41 20.49 10.87
C ILE A 50 -16.59 21.95 11.27
N LYS A 51 -16.94 22.21 12.53
CA LYS A 51 -17.23 23.55 13.07
C LYS A 51 -18.28 24.35 12.26
N GLY A 52 -19.24 23.64 11.63
CA GLY A 52 -20.29 24.23 10.83
C GLY A 52 -19.94 24.51 9.35
N GLU A 53 -18.68 24.29 8.96
CA GLU A 53 -18.24 24.40 7.58
C GLU A 53 -18.23 23.02 6.92
N THR A 54 -18.31 23.00 5.58
CA THR A 54 -18.37 21.76 4.79
C THR A 54 -17.01 21.42 4.23
N TYR A 55 -16.61 20.16 4.45
CA TYR A 55 -15.39 19.57 3.92
C TYR A 55 -15.66 18.20 3.31
N TYR A 56 -14.64 17.57 2.75
CA TYR A 56 -14.74 16.32 2.01
C TYR A 56 -13.64 15.35 2.42
N VAL A 57 -14.03 14.09 2.60
CA VAL A 57 -13.12 12.96 2.79
C VAL A 57 -13.46 11.87 1.79
N TYR A 58 -12.51 11.06 1.39
CA TYR A 58 -12.80 9.90 0.54
C TYR A 58 -13.73 8.94 1.28
N SER A 59 -14.82 8.50 0.60
CA SER A 59 -15.83 7.62 1.20
C SER A 59 -15.26 6.26 1.62
N GLU A 60 -14.24 5.76 0.92
CA GLU A 60 -13.57 4.51 1.26
C GLU A 60 -12.80 4.55 2.59
N PHE A 61 -12.42 5.74 3.06
CA PHE A 61 -11.68 5.90 4.32
C PHE A 61 -12.58 6.25 5.51
N VAL A 62 -13.89 6.14 5.36
CA VAL A 62 -14.83 6.37 6.46
C VAL A 62 -15.90 5.30 6.52
N LYS A 63 -16.26 4.87 7.73
CA LYS A 63 -17.31 3.88 7.98
C LYS A 63 -18.44 4.49 8.79
N ALA A 64 -19.69 4.32 8.33
CA ALA A 64 -20.86 4.75 9.09
C ALA A 64 -20.98 3.96 10.41
N GLU A 65 -21.17 4.63 11.54
CA GLU A 65 -21.58 3.99 12.77
C GLU A 65 -23.05 3.60 12.65
N GLY A 66 -23.34 2.31 12.87
CA GLY A 66 -24.62 1.70 12.56
C GLY A 66 -25.82 2.44 13.13
N ALA A 67 -26.78 2.73 12.30
CA ALA A 67 -28.14 3.05 12.71
C ALA A 67 -28.77 1.82 13.36
N ALA A 68 -29.22 1.97 14.61
CA ALA A 68 -30.00 0.95 15.29
C ALA A 68 -31.28 0.68 14.47
N SER A 69 -31.51 -0.60 14.17
CA SER A 69 -32.68 -1.12 13.47
C SER A 69 -33.97 -0.78 14.24
N SER A 70 -34.88 -0.06 13.60
CA SER A 70 -36.31 -0.15 13.88
C SER A 70 -36.97 -0.73 12.63
N GLY A 71 -37.56 -1.92 12.80
CA GLY A 71 -38.11 -2.69 11.69
C GLY A 71 -39.39 -2.09 11.13
N ASP A 72 -39.61 -2.32 9.88
CA ASP A 72 -40.87 -2.85 9.35
C ASP A 72 -40.64 -3.55 8.01
N ASP A 73 -41.43 -4.55 7.80
CA ASP A 73 -41.43 -5.61 6.80
C ASP A 73 -41.80 -5.11 5.39
N SER A 74 -40.96 -5.33 4.39
CA SER A 74 -41.43 -5.70 3.05
C SER A 74 -40.26 -6.13 2.14
N SER A 75 -40.37 -7.35 1.66
CA SER A 75 -39.54 -8.07 0.69
C SER A 75 -39.09 -7.22 -0.50
N THR A 76 -37.78 -7.11 -0.72
CA THR A 76 -37.14 -7.10 -2.04
C THR A 76 -35.64 -7.37 -1.90
N GLU A 77 -35.16 -8.28 -2.71
CA GLU A 77 -33.85 -8.87 -2.88
C GLU A 77 -32.65 -8.13 -2.30
N GLU A 78 -32.07 -8.75 -1.30
CA GLU A 78 -30.84 -8.45 -0.59
C GLU A 78 -29.65 -8.68 -1.54
N SER A 79 -29.08 -7.62 -2.12
CA SER A 79 -27.70 -7.68 -2.55
C SER A 79 -26.85 -7.46 -1.31
N THR A 80 -26.62 -8.52 -0.56
CA THR A 80 -25.54 -8.60 0.43
C THR A 80 -24.22 -8.33 -0.33
N GLN A 81 -23.72 -7.10 -0.25
CA GLN A 81 -22.28 -6.90 -0.37
C GLN A 81 -21.67 -7.55 0.88
N GLU A 82 -21.47 -8.87 0.78
CA GLU A 82 -20.48 -9.53 1.60
C GLU A 82 -19.18 -8.76 1.37
N THR A 83 -18.68 -8.08 2.40
CA THR A 83 -17.26 -7.81 2.51
C THR A 83 -16.63 -9.20 2.60
N SER A 84 -16.41 -9.82 1.45
CA SER A 84 -15.71 -11.08 1.35
C SER A 84 -14.37 -10.85 2.02
N ASN A 85 -14.08 -11.56 3.11
CA ASN A 85 -12.75 -11.69 3.69
C ASN A 85 -11.85 -12.40 2.67
N VAL A 86 -11.57 -11.72 1.56
CA VAL A 86 -10.79 -12.27 0.43
C VAL A 86 -9.41 -12.71 0.91
N GLY A 87 -8.91 -12.06 1.97
CA GLY A 87 -7.61 -12.34 2.57
C GLY A 87 -7.60 -13.40 3.67
N GLU A 88 -8.74 -13.99 4.04
CA GLU A 88 -8.80 -14.92 5.17
C GLU A 88 -7.84 -16.10 4.98
N GLY A 89 -6.97 -16.31 5.98
CA GLY A 89 -5.96 -17.38 5.96
C GLY A 89 -4.75 -17.10 5.05
N LYS A 90 -4.62 -15.89 4.48
CA LYS A 90 -3.48 -15.48 3.66
C LYS A 90 -2.55 -14.55 4.42
N LEU A 91 -1.26 -14.83 4.35
CA LEU A 91 -0.19 -14.00 4.93
C LEU A 91 0.55 -13.25 3.82
N ILE A 92 0.52 -11.92 3.89
CA ILE A 92 1.30 -11.04 3.02
C ILE A 92 2.46 -10.47 3.81
N CYS A 93 3.68 -10.67 3.32
CA CYS A 93 4.86 -10.04 3.89
C CYS A 93 5.20 -8.77 3.11
N ILE A 94 5.33 -7.64 3.81
CA ILE A 94 5.64 -6.34 3.20
C ILE A 94 7.04 -5.91 3.65
N ASP A 95 7.90 -5.59 2.68
CA ASP A 95 9.23 -5.08 2.89
C ASP A 95 9.34 -3.64 2.34
N ALA A 96 9.39 -2.67 3.23
CA ALA A 96 9.79 -1.31 2.88
C ALA A 96 11.29 -1.30 2.58
N GLY A 97 11.67 -1.16 1.32
CA GLY A 97 13.07 -1.18 0.88
C GLY A 97 13.94 -0.17 1.61
N HIS A 98 15.23 -0.47 1.70
CA HIS A 98 16.24 0.35 2.41
C HIS A 98 16.00 0.51 3.92
N GLN A 99 16.78 1.36 4.55
CA GLN A 99 16.75 1.76 5.96
C GLN A 99 17.61 3.02 6.14
N ALA A 100 17.51 3.70 7.28
CA ALA A 100 18.20 4.98 7.49
C ALA A 100 19.74 4.88 7.37
N THR A 101 20.33 3.81 7.88
CA THR A 101 21.78 3.58 7.78
C THR A 101 22.06 2.43 6.82
N PRO A 102 22.73 2.68 5.67
CA PRO A 102 23.10 1.62 4.74
C PRO A 102 24.12 0.67 5.40
N ASN A 103 24.07 -0.61 5.01
CA ASN A 103 25.04 -1.62 5.44
C ASN A 103 25.83 -2.07 4.19
N THR A 104 27.05 -1.60 4.06
CA THR A 104 27.93 -1.85 2.90
C THR A 104 28.72 -3.17 3.00
N ASP A 105 28.65 -3.89 4.11
CA ASP A 105 29.11 -5.27 4.17
C ASP A 105 28.43 -6.07 3.07
N THR A 106 29.07 -7.10 2.60
CA THR A 106 28.55 -7.91 1.48
C THR A 106 27.94 -9.22 1.95
N GLU A 107 26.92 -9.66 1.21
CA GLU A 107 26.29 -10.97 1.33
C GLU A 107 26.09 -11.59 -0.05
N PRO A 108 25.94 -12.94 -0.17
CA PRO A 108 25.64 -13.59 -1.44
C PRO A 108 24.33 -13.07 -2.05
N VAL A 109 24.28 -12.98 -3.39
CA VAL A 109 23.04 -12.55 -4.11
C VAL A 109 21.92 -13.58 -4.02
N GLY A 110 22.21 -14.81 -3.65
CA GLY A 110 21.25 -15.89 -3.44
C GLY A 110 21.91 -17.09 -2.74
N PRO A 111 21.15 -18.12 -2.35
CA PRO A 111 21.65 -19.27 -1.64
C PRO A 111 22.79 -19.98 -2.40
N GLY A 112 23.99 -20.00 -1.80
CA GLY A 112 25.17 -20.64 -2.39
C GLY A 112 25.83 -19.88 -3.55
N ALA A 113 25.39 -18.64 -3.87
CA ALA A 113 26.01 -17.82 -4.89
C ALA A 113 27.42 -17.36 -4.50
N GLU A 114 28.35 -17.36 -5.46
CA GLU A 114 29.69 -16.79 -5.28
C GLU A 114 29.64 -15.25 -5.38
N ASP A 115 28.76 -14.73 -6.23
CA ASP A 115 28.54 -13.29 -6.39
C ASP A 115 27.91 -12.68 -5.14
N LYS A 116 28.43 -11.50 -4.78
CA LYS A 116 28.02 -10.78 -3.57
C LYS A 116 27.56 -9.37 -3.91
N LYS A 117 26.63 -8.88 -3.11
CA LYS A 117 26.17 -7.49 -3.12
C LYS A 117 26.16 -6.89 -1.72
N ALA A 118 26.05 -5.57 -1.61
CA ALA A 118 25.88 -4.92 -0.30
C ALA A 118 24.62 -5.45 0.40
N LYS A 119 24.73 -5.63 1.71
CA LYS A 119 23.60 -6.07 2.55
C LYS A 119 22.41 -5.13 2.42
N VAL A 120 22.63 -3.82 2.46
CA VAL A 120 21.60 -2.80 2.21
C VAL A 120 22.25 -1.56 1.60
N SER A 121 21.79 -1.13 0.44
CA SER A 121 22.19 0.14 -0.17
C SER A 121 21.49 1.34 0.46
N ALA A 122 22.01 2.54 0.22
CA ALA A 122 21.47 3.77 0.79
C ALA A 122 20.07 4.14 0.27
N GLY A 123 19.72 3.73 -0.96
CA GLY A 123 18.53 4.23 -1.66
C GLY A 123 18.81 5.56 -2.37
N ASN A 124 17.75 6.21 -2.80
CA ASN A 124 17.79 7.49 -3.50
C ASN A 124 17.20 8.61 -2.62
N THR A 125 17.49 9.86 -3.00
CA THR A 125 16.90 11.05 -2.37
C THR A 125 16.16 11.86 -3.42
N GLY A 126 14.95 12.27 -3.15
CA GLY A 126 14.17 13.12 -4.06
C GLY A 126 14.86 14.48 -4.27
N VAL A 127 15.28 14.79 -5.49
CA VAL A 127 16.06 16.00 -5.80
C VAL A 127 15.31 17.30 -5.53
N THR A 128 13.98 17.28 -5.54
CA THR A 128 13.13 18.47 -5.29
C THR A 128 12.59 18.47 -3.86
N THR A 129 12.19 17.31 -3.38
CA THR A 129 11.52 17.19 -2.06
C THR A 129 12.51 17.00 -0.91
N GLY A 130 13.70 16.46 -1.19
CA GLY A 130 14.65 16.02 -0.17
C GLY A 130 14.21 14.76 0.58
N THR A 131 13.10 14.13 0.17
CA THR A 131 12.58 12.92 0.82
C THR A 131 13.49 11.74 0.51
N GLU A 132 13.90 11.04 1.54
CA GLU A 132 14.70 9.82 1.41
C GLU A 132 13.82 8.63 0.99
N GLU A 133 14.33 7.77 0.09
CA GLU A 133 13.59 6.62 -0.42
C GLU A 133 13.11 5.69 0.70
N TYR A 134 13.93 5.45 1.73
CA TYR A 134 13.56 4.57 2.84
C TYR A 134 12.39 5.13 3.69
N GLU A 135 12.23 6.44 3.76
CA GLU A 135 11.11 7.11 4.44
C GLU A 135 9.83 6.93 3.64
N LEU A 136 9.88 7.24 2.34
CA LEU A 136 8.76 7.05 1.43
C LEU A 136 8.29 5.59 1.38
N ASN A 137 9.23 4.66 1.25
CA ASN A 137 8.91 3.23 1.19
C ASN A 137 8.21 2.75 2.47
N LEU A 138 8.62 3.23 3.65
CA LEU A 138 7.96 2.88 4.91
C LEU A 138 6.55 3.47 4.99
N GLU A 139 6.37 4.72 4.59
CA GLU A 139 5.04 5.36 4.56
C GLU A 139 4.07 4.58 3.67
N VAL A 140 4.47 4.23 2.45
CA VAL A 140 3.65 3.44 1.52
C VAL A 140 3.38 2.03 2.09
N ALA A 141 4.39 1.39 2.69
CA ALA A 141 4.25 0.06 3.27
C ALA A 141 3.24 0.02 4.42
N LEU A 142 3.24 1.02 5.30
CA LEU A 142 2.28 1.13 6.41
C LEU A 142 0.84 1.35 5.89
N LYS A 143 0.67 2.16 4.86
CA LYS A 143 -0.64 2.33 4.20
C LYS A 143 -1.11 1.04 3.54
N LEU A 144 -0.22 0.32 2.86
CA LEU A 144 -0.54 -0.98 2.26
C LEU A 144 -0.91 -2.02 3.33
N GLN A 145 -0.20 -2.05 4.46
CA GLN A 145 -0.54 -2.90 5.60
C GLN A 145 -1.99 -2.69 6.01
N SER A 146 -2.36 -1.44 6.34
CA SER A 146 -3.72 -1.10 6.78
C SER A 146 -4.78 -1.50 5.75
N ALA A 147 -4.51 -1.25 4.46
CA ALA A 147 -5.43 -1.58 3.38
C ALA A 147 -5.63 -3.09 3.19
N LEU A 148 -4.59 -3.90 3.38
CA LEU A 148 -4.68 -5.36 3.31
C LEU A 148 -5.36 -5.95 4.53
N GLU A 149 -5.03 -5.47 5.75
CA GLU A 149 -5.67 -5.90 6.99
C GLU A 149 -7.18 -5.61 6.97
N ALA A 150 -7.59 -4.47 6.45
CA ALA A 150 -9.00 -4.13 6.26
C ALA A 150 -9.75 -5.08 5.29
N ARG A 151 -9.02 -5.83 4.45
CA ARG A 151 -9.54 -6.85 3.53
C ARG A 151 -9.40 -8.28 4.06
N GLY A 152 -9.01 -8.43 5.33
CA GLY A 152 -8.92 -9.73 6.02
C GLY A 152 -7.59 -10.46 5.82
N TYR A 153 -6.58 -9.85 5.19
CA TYR A 153 -5.25 -10.43 5.11
C TYR A 153 -4.53 -10.34 6.46
N THR A 154 -3.74 -11.36 6.78
CA THR A 154 -2.71 -11.22 7.81
C THR A 154 -1.50 -10.56 7.17
N VAL A 155 -0.97 -9.52 7.82
CA VAL A 155 0.20 -8.80 7.29
C VAL A 155 1.38 -8.91 8.24
N LYS A 156 2.56 -9.20 7.67
CA LYS A 156 3.85 -9.18 8.35
C LYS A 156 4.71 -8.08 7.74
N MET A 157 5.06 -7.09 8.56
CA MET A 157 6.02 -6.06 8.17
C MET A 157 7.44 -6.54 8.46
N ILE A 158 8.37 -6.38 7.49
CA ILE A 158 9.80 -6.62 7.71
C ILE A 158 10.39 -5.56 8.63
N ARG A 159 9.97 -4.31 8.47
CA ARG A 159 10.32 -3.21 9.35
C ARG A 159 9.15 -2.25 9.52
N THR A 160 9.04 -1.67 10.69
CA THR A 160 8.08 -0.61 11.05
C THR A 160 8.79 0.66 11.53
N SER A 161 10.11 0.70 11.39
CA SER A 161 10.99 1.81 11.73
C SER A 161 12.06 1.97 10.66
N ASN A 162 12.62 3.16 10.56
CA ASN A 162 13.77 3.44 9.70
C ASN A 162 15.10 3.07 10.37
N ASP A 163 15.16 3.08 11.71
CA ASP A 163 16.34 2.75 12.51
C ASP A 163 16.40 1.23 12.77
N VAL A 164 16.84 0.50 11.76
CA VAL A 164 17.04 -0.95 11.76
C VAL A 164 18.33 -1.31 11.02
N ASP A 165 18.85 -2.52 11.23
CA ASP A 165 19.93 -3.12 10.43
C ASP A 165 19.52 -4.53 10.01
N ILE A 166 18.75 -4.61 8.92
CA ILE A 166 18.22 -5.88 8.39
C ILE A 166 18.73 -6.05 6.95
N SER A 167 19.58 -7.03 6.71
CA SER A 167 20.15 -7.30 5.38
C SER A 167 19.09 -7.79 4.37
N ASN A 168 19.37 -7.68 3.07
CA ASN A 168 18.47 -8.18 2.03
C ASN A 168 18.20 -9.68 2.15
N ALA A 169 19.21 -10.48 2.51
CA ALA A 169 19.04 -11.91 2.77
C ALA A 169 18.11 -12.14 3.97
N ALA A 170 18.33 -11.44 5.09
CA ALA A 170 17.49 -11.58 6.28
C ALA A 170 16.02 -11.18 6.02
N ARG A 171 15.77 -10.17 5.17
CA ARG A 171 14.40 -9.78 4.76
C ARG A 171 13.70 -10.91 4.03
N ALA A 172 14.38 -11.55 3.09
CA ALA A 172 13.85 -12.71 2.36
C ALA A 172 13.65 -13.93 3.28
N GLU A 173 14.60 -14.19 4.19
CA GLU A 173 14.52 -15.30 5.15
C GLU A 173 13.32 -15.13 6.10
N LEU A 174 13.02 -13.92 6.54
CA LEU A 174 11.83 -13.63 7.38
C LEU A 174 10.54 -14.01 6.65
N ALA A 175 10.37 -13.59 5.40
CA ALA A 175 9.19 -13.93 4.60
C ALA A 175 9.06 -15.45 4.36
N ASN A 176 10.20 -16.12 4.08
CA ASN A 176 10.24 -17.56 3.86
C ASN A 176 9.94 -18.36 5.14
N SER A 177 10.52 -17.95 6.28
CA SER A 177 10.30 -18.63 7.57
C SER A 177 8.85 -18.55 8.03
N ASP A 178 8.20 -17.41 7.78
CA ASP A 178 6.80 -17.19 8.09
C ASP A 178 5.86 -17.84 7.05
N LYS A 179 6.40 -18.41 5.97
CA LYS A 179 5.66 -19.04 4.87
C LYS A 179 4.63 -18.08 4.27
N ALA A 180 5.03 -16.85 4.00
CA ALA A 180 4.17 -15.85 3.40
C ALA A 180 3.62 -16.33 2.05
N ASP A 181 2.31 -16.11 1.81
CA ASP A 181 1.66 -16.40 0.53
C ASP A 181 2.15 -15.44 -0.57
N ALA A 182 2.51 -14.20 -0.18
CA ALA A 182 3.17 -13.25 -1.06
C ALA A 182 4.18 -12.39 -0.29
N PHE A 183 5.25 -12.01 -0.97
CA PHE A 183 6.26 -11.06 -0.50
C PHE A 183 6.28 -9.85 -1.43
N ILE A 184 5.97 -8.67 -0.90
CA ILE A 184 5.91 -7.42 -1.65
C ILE A 184 6.99 -6.49 -1.13
N ARG A 185 7.93 -6.13 -2.00
CA ARG A 185 9.00 -5.20 -1.69
C ARG A 185 8.76 -3.86 -2.38
N ILE A 186 8.83 -2.77 -1.62
CA ILE A 186 8.50 -1.42 -2.10
C ILE A 186 9.78 -0.61 -2.24
N HIS A 187 9.93 0.02 -3.41
CA HIS A 187 11.05 0.89 -3.77
C HIS A 187 10.57 2.10 -4.58
N ALA A 188 11.38 3.14 -4.60
CA ALA A 188 11.24 4.28 -5.51
C ALA A 188 12.52 4.41 -6.33
N ASN A 189 12.45 4.18 -7.64
CA ASN A 189 13.61 4.25 -8.52
C ASN A 189 14.12 5.68 -8.67
N GLY A 190 15.46 5.81 -8.75
CA GLY A 190 16.12 7.04 -9.22
C GLY A 190 16.35 6.99 -10.73
N SER A 191 16.32 8.17 -11.37
CA SER A 191 16.71 8.34 -12.78
C SER A 191 17.47 9.64 -12.97
N THR A 192 18.43 9.63 -13.88
CA THR A 192 19.09 10.84 -14.39
C THR A 192 18.32 11.49 -15.54
N ASP A 193 17.33 10.78 -16.11
CA ASP A 193 16.42 11.35 -17.10
C ASP A 193 15.29 12.08 -16.37
N THR A 194 15.24 13.40 -16.54
CA THR A 194 14.23 14.27 -15.94
C THR A 194 12.81 14.06 -16.48
N ASN A 195 12.66 13.30 -17.57
CA ASN A 195 11.36 12.92 -18.12
C ASN A 195 10.88 11.54 -17.65
N ALA A 196 11.73 10.79 -16.94
CA ALA A 196 11.33 9.49 -16.41
C ALA A 196 10.22 9.67 -15.37
N SER A 197 9.06 9.07 -15.62
CA SER A 197 7.93 9.08 -14.70
C SER A 197 7.02 7.90 -14.98
N GLY A 198 6.55 7.24 -13.93
CA GLY A 198 5.65 6.10 -14.07
C GLY A 198 5.74 5.14 -12.91
N VAL A 199 5.06 4.03 -13.06
CA VAL A 199 5.08 2.91 -12.13
C VAL A 199 5.50 1.64 -12.86
N MET A 200 6.26 0.81 -12.19
CA MET A 200 6.69 -0.49 -12.67
C MET A 200 6.59 -1.54 -11.57
N THR A 201 6.56 -2.78 -11.96
CA THR A 201 6.77 -3.90 -11.06
C THR A 201 7.92 -4.75 -11.55
N VAL A 202 8.53 -5.48 -10.64
CA VAL A 202 9.70 -6.32 -10.95
C VAL A 202 9.44 -7.72 -10.42
N CYS A 203 9.77 -8.74 -11.22
CA CYS A 203 9.83 -10.12 -10.77
C CYS A 203 11.08 -10.81 -11.35
N GLN A 204 11.39 -12.00 -10.82
CA GLN A 204 12.46 -12.83 -11.34
C GLN A 204 12.18 -13.29 -12.77
N THR A 205 13.23 -13.73 -13.48
CA THR A 205 13.06 -14.37 -14.79
C THR A 205 12.58 -15.82 -14.64
N LYS A 206 12.09 -16.38 -15.74
CA LYS A 206 11.65 -17.78 -15.79
C LYS A 206 12.77 -18.77 -15.49
N ASP A 207 14.01 -18.40 -15.79
CA ASP A 207 15.18 -19.24 -15.65
C ASP A 207 15.96 -18.94 -14.35
N ASN A 208 15.35 -18.21 -13.40
CA ASN A 208 15.97 -17.91 -12.11
C ASN A 208 16.41 -19.21 -11.39
N PRO A 209 17.66 -19.32 -10.95
CA PRO A 209 18.18 -20.57 -10.38
C PRO A 209 17.63 -20.90 -9.00
N TYR A 210 16.90 -19.97 -8.35
CA TYR A 210 16.47 -20.13 -6.95
C TYR A 210 14.95 -20.29 -6.79
N ASN A 211 14.16 -19.70 -7.68
CA ASN A 211 12.70 -19.59 -7.53
C ASN A 211 11.93 -19.63 -8.86
N ALA A 212 12.46 -20.34 -9.86
CA ALA A 212 11.80 -20.53 -11.15
C ALA A 212 10.43 -21.24 -11.04
N ASP A 213 10.25 -22.07 -10.02
CA ASP A 213 9.01 -22.81 -9.74
C ASP A 213 7.82 -21.92 -9.38
N ILE A 214 8.05 -20.72 -8.88
CA ILE A 214 7.01 -19.74 -8.56
C ILE A 214 6.90 -18.60 -9.59
N TYR A 215 7.67 -18.65 -10.68
CA TYR A 215 7.72 -17.59 -11.69
C TYR A 215 6.35 -17.15 -12.21
N ASP A 216 5.50 -18.10 -12.62
CA ASP A 216 4.19 -17.78 -13.21
C ASP A 216 3.29 -17.03 -12.20
N SER A 217 3.37 -17.38 -10.92
CA SER A 217 2.64 -16.70 -9.83
C SER A 217 3.19 -15.31 -9.58
N CYS A 218 4.51 -15.15 -9.52
CA CYS A 218 5.15 -13.84 -9.34
C CYS A 218 4.87 -12.91 -10.50
N LYS A 219 4.95 -13.40 -11.74
CA LYS A 219 4.65 -12.59 -12.93
C LYS A 219 3.20 -12.12 -12.96
N ARG A 220 2.26 -13.02 -12.61
CA ARG A 220 0.84 -12.65 -12.51
C ARG A 220 0.61 -11.60 -11.44
N LEU A 221 1.13 -11.83 -10.21
CA LEU A 221 1.02 -10.84 -9.13
C LEU A 221 1.59 -9.49 -9.54
N SER A 222 2.77 -9.48 -10.19
CA SER A 222 3.39 -8.25 -10.69
C SER A 222 2.50 -7.52 -11.70
N ALA A 223 1.88 -8.25 -12.63
CA ALA A 223 0.97 -7.66 -13.61
C ALA A 223 -0.30 -7.10 -12.95
N ASP A 224 -0.89 -7.82 -12.00
CA ASP A 224 -2.10 -7.41 -11.29
C ASP A 224 -1.83 -6.16 -10.44
N VAL A 225 -0.72 -6.12 -9.70
CA VAL A 225 -0.29 -4.94 -8.91
C VAL A 225 -0.04 -3.75 -9.82
N LEU A 226 0.69 -3.92 -10.92
CA LEU A 226 0.95 -2.84 -11.88
C LEU A 226 -0.36 -2.26 -12.44
N SER A 227 -1.28 -3.14 -12.84
CA SER A 227 -2.60 -2.72 -13.35
C SER A 227 -3.38 -1.91 -12.32
N GLY A 228 -3.39 -2.36 -11.06
CA GLY A 228 -4.02 -1.65 -9.96
C GLY A 228 -3.38 -0.29 -9.69
N MET A 229 -2.05 -0.21 -9.68
CA MET A 229 -1.32 1.05 -9.49
C MET A 229 -1.63 2.06 -10.61
N VAL A 230 -1.61 1.63 -11.87
CA VAL A 230 -1.93 2.49 -13.02
C VAL A 230 -3.38 2.97 -12.95
N ALA A 231 -4.32 2.07 -12.65
CA ALA A 231 -5.74 2.42 -12.55
C ALA A 231 -6.01 3.42 -11.41
N ALA A 232 -5.35 3.26 -10.28
CA ALA A 232 -5.56 4.11 -9.11
C ALA A 232 -4.88 5.49 -9.22
N THR A 233 -3.72 5.57 -9.88
CA THR A 233 -2.89 6.78 -9.90
C THR A 233 -2.94 7.55 -11.22
N GLY A 234 -3.37 6.90 -12.31
CA GLY A 234 -3.25 7.46 -13.66
C GLY A 234 -1.80 7.58 -14.15
N ALA A 235 -0.82 7.00 -13.44
CA ALA A 235 0.58 7.07 -13.80
C ALA A 235 0.89 6.26 -15.07
N ASN A 236 1.96 6.65 -15.78
CA ASN A 236 2.45 5.89 -16.92
C ASN A 236 2.88 4.48 -16.49
N SER A 237 2.54 3.47 -17.28
CA SER A 237 3.01 2.11 -17.07
C SER A 237 4.39 1.93 -17.69
N GLU A 238 5.38 1.61 -16.85
CA GLU A 238 6.73 1.19 -17.29
C GLU A 238 6.80 -0.34 -17.54
N GLY A 239 5.71 -1.06 -17.28
CA GLY A 239 5.62 -2.50 -17.50
C GLY A 239 6.10 -3.36 -16.31
N VAL A 240 6.04 -4.68 -16.52
CA VAL A 240 6.65 -5.66 -15.63
C VAL A 240 8.07 -5.92 -16.11
N TRP A 241 9.06 -5.61 -15.29
CA TRP A 241 10.46 -5.89 -15.59
C TRP A 241 10.89 -7.23 -15.01
N GLU A 242 11.35 -8.12 -15.88
CA GLU A 242 11.85 -9.44 -15.48
C GLU A 242 13.37 -9.40 -15.39
N THR A 243 13.92 -9.65 -14.19
CA THR A 243 15.37 -9.62 -13.95
C THR A 243 15.78 -10.48 -12.76
N ASP A 244 16.98 -11.02 -12.80
CA ASP A 244 17.63 -11.77 -11.69
C ASP A 244 18.79 -10.97 -11.05
N SER A 245 18.96 -9.71 -11.45
CA SER A 245 20.10 -8.88 -11.01
C SER A 245 19.77 -7.87 -9.91
N MET A 246 18.60 -7.96 -9.28
CA MET A 246 18.20 -7.05 -8.20
C MET A 246 18.31 -7.65 -6.80
#